data_f117ed1a649ee0d20f054abad970ff2a
#
_entry.id   f117ed1a649ee0d20f054abad970ff2a
#
_cell.length_a   1.000
_cell.length_b   1.000
_cell.length_c   1.000
_cell.angle_alpha   90.00
_cell.angle_beta   90.00
_cell.angle_gamma   90.00
#
_symmetry.space_group_name_H-M   'P 1'
#
loop_
_entity.id
_entity.type
_entity.pdbx_description
1 polymer ?
#
loop_
_entity_poly.entity_id
_entity_poly.type
_entity_poly.pdbx_seq_one_letter_code
_entity_poly.pdbx_strand_id
1 'polypeptide(L)'
;MSFEPTFASVSQHQVPDWFHDAKLGIFIHWGLYSVPAFAPNAGELSEILATGAWEKWFANNPYAEWYMNSYRIDGSPTQAYHRAKYGPRFNYAEFGPIFNQAVEQWDPDAWARLFKGVNARYVVLTTKHHDGFLMWPSQTPNPFIRDYHVKRNLVGELGNAVRGQDMRMAYYYSGGIDWTFNPQIVRHITDLQQAVPQRPDYVEYANAHWRELFDQYQTAILWNDIAYPSATNLNELFAEYYNQMPDGLVNNRFTQKFQMDAHGIVSDNHFDFETPEYTSFSEIRAKKWESCRGIGASFGYNAMEGPEQYQSVENLVRSFVDIVSKNGNLLLNIGPMPDGTIPQLQLERLLGLGEWLAVNGEALFDSRPWQVAEGKTDVGIDVRFTQKSDSLYATLLDTPVTTQFVLANLQAAPDTMIRVLGQSAPVTWQQREEGIVVELPVALSSAPAHALQITPQPQRLS
;
A
#
# COMPACT_ATOMS: atom_id res chain seq x y z
N MET A 1 -16.28 14.37 19.03
CA MET A 1 -15.27 15.08 19.85
C MET A 1 -14.66 16.12 18.94
N SER A 2 -14.43 17.37 19.38
CA SER A 2 -13.75 18.37 18.54
C SER A 2 -12.27 18.38 18.92
N PHE A 3 -11.39 18.35 17.91
CA PHE A 3 -9.93 18.36 18.11
C PHE A 3 -9.41 19.79 18.10
N GLU A 4 -8.56 20.10 19.07
CA GLU A 4 -7.83 21.36 19.17
C GLU A 4 -6.48 21.23 18.44
N PRO A 5 -5.88 22.34 17.95
CA PRO A 5 -4.62 22.33 17.19
C PRO A 5 -3.39 22.10 18.09
N THR A 6 -3.45 21.07 18.92
CA THR A 6 -2.36 20.68 19.85
C THR A 6 -2.06 19.20 19.74
N PHE A 7 -0.80 18.81 19.95
CA PHE A 7 -0.38 17.41 19.95
C PHE A 7 -1.20 16.58 20.96
N ALA A 8 -1.45 17.11 22.16
CA ALA A 8 -2.22 16.41 23.20
C ALA A 8 -3.65 16.10 22.77
N SER A 9 -4.28 16.98 21.95
CA SER A 9 -5.63 16.75 21.42
C SER A 9 -5.64 15.79 20.24
N VAL A 10 -4.83 16.03 19.22
CA VAL A 10 -4.81 15.17 18.00
C VAL A 10 -4.35 13.75 18.31
N SER A 11 -3.48 13.56 19.32
CA SER A 11 -3.03 12.24 19.76
C SER A 11 -4.11 11.38 20.43
N GLN A 12 -5.29 11.93 20.70
CA GLN A 12 -6.43 11.17 21.23
C GLN A 12 -7.23 10.50 20.13
N HIS A 13 -6.95 10.83 18.85
CA HIS A 13 -7.59 10.18 17.73
C HIS A 13 -7.29 8.68 17.74
N GLN A 14 -8.31 7.87 17.48
CA GLN A 14 -8.20 6.42 17.47
C GLN A 14 -8.38 5.92 16.05
N VAL A 15 -7.62 4.90 15.68
CA VAL A 15 -7.78 4.22 14.40
C VAL A 15 -9.22 3.69 14.30
N PRO A 16 -10.03 4.12 13.32
CA PRO A 16 -11.42 3.70 13.22
C PRO A 16 -11.54 2.23 12.78
N ASP A 17 -12.65 1.60 13.19
CA ASP A 17 -12.92 0.18 12.92
C ASP A 17 -12.83 -0.17 11.44
N TRP A 18 -13.29 0.74 10.55
CA TRP A 18 -13.24 0.48 9.11
C TRP A 18 -11.84 0.14 8.62
N PHE A 19 -10.79 0.76 9.18
CA PHE A 19 -9.41 0.51 8.76
C PHE A 19 -8.86 -0.79 9.35
N HIS A 20 -9.30 -1.12 10.57
CA HIS A 20 -9.02 -2.44 11.15
C HIS A 20 -9.69 -3.56 10.36
N ASP A 21 -10.85 -3.32 9.75
CA ASP A 21 -11.65 -4.31 9.02
C ASP A 21 -11.24 -4.42 7.55
N ALA A 22 -10.75 -3.35 6.94
CA ALA A 22 -10.50 -3.22 5.52
C ALA A 22 -9.46 -4.20 4.95
N LYS A 23 -8.34 -4.40 5.61
CA LYS A 23 -7.21 -5.29 5.28
C LYS A 23 -6.54 -5.05 3.92
N LEU A 24 -7.30 -4.85 2.83
CA LEU A 24 -6.79 -4.69 1.47
C LEU A 24 -7.17 -3.33 0.89
N GLY A 25 -6.15 -2.54 0.53
CA GLY A 25 -6.28 -1.34 -0.29
C GLY A 25 -5.55 -1.47 -1.62
N ILE A 26 -5.97 -0.69 -2.60
CA ILE A 26 -5.26 -0.54 -3.88
C ILE A 26 -4.55 0.82 -3.88
N PHE A 27 -3.23 0.81 -4.06
CA PHE A 27 -2.44 1.99 -4.29
C PHE A 27 -2.26 2.22 -5.79
N ILE A 28 -2.30 3.46 -6.24
CA ILE A 28 -2.18 3.77 -7.67
C ILE A 28 -1.11 4.83 -7.86
N HIS A 29 0.04 4.42 -8.40
CA HIS A 29 1.08 5.35 -8.84
C HIS A 29 0.90 5.64 -10.32
N TRP A 30 0.31 6.80 -10.62
CA TRP A 30 -0.01 7.22 -11.98
C TRP A 30 0.28 8.71 -12.15
N GLY A 31 0.91 9.09 -13.26
CA GLY A 31 1.34 10.46 -13.51
C GLY A 31 2.25 10.58 -14.72
N LEU A 32 2.99 11.69 -14.84
CA LEU A 32 3.87 11.97 -15.99
C LEU A 32 4.92 10.88 -16.21
N TYR A 33 5.43 10.26 -15.15
CA TYR A 33 6.43 9.18 -15.22
C TYR A 33 5.90 7.92 -15.93
N SER A 34 4.60 7.76 -16.05
CA SER A 34 4.01 6.67 -16.85
C SER A 34 4.26 6.86 -18.36
N VAL A 35 4.55 8.09 -18.83
CA VAL A 35 4.80 8.37 -20.24
C VAL A 35 6.16 7.83 -20.70
N PRO A 36 7.31 8.17 -20.06
CA PRO A 36 8.57 7.53 -20.36
C PRO A 36 8.59 6.04 -19.98
N ALA A 37 7.86 5.65 -18.97
CA ALA A 37 7.69 4.28 -18.52
C ALA A 37 9.01 3.52 -18.38
N PHE A 38 10.00 4.14 -17.76
CA PHE A 38 11.36 3.61 -17.72
C PHE A 38 12.01 3.77 -16.35
N ALA A 39 12.50 2.66 -15.83
CA ALA A 39 13.50 2.59 -14.80
C ALA A 39 14.39 1.36 -15.04
N PRO A 40 15.68 1.36 -14.65
CA PRO A 40 16.52 0.17 -14.76
C PRO A 40 16.08 -0.92 -13.76
N ASN A 41 16.20 -2.18 -14.14
CA ASN A 41 15.94 -3.31 -13.23
C ASN A 41 17.17 -3.51 -12.32
N ALA A 42 17.23 -2.83 -11.19
CA ALA A 42 18.41 -2.73 -10.33
C ALA A 42 18.27 -3.39 -8.95
N GLY A 43 17.28 -4.24 -8.73
CA GLY A 43 17.04 -4.92 -7.46
C GLY A 43 16.08 -4.16 -6.51
N GLU A 44 15.76 -4.78 -5.38
CA GLU A 44 14.80 -4.27 -4.39
C GLU A 44 15.46 -3.36 -3.34
N LEU A 45 14.68 -2.46 -2.74
CA LEU A 45 15.11 -1.58 -1.65
C LEU A 45 15.69 -2.35 -0.44
N SER A 46 15.17 -3.54 -0.17
CA SER A 46 15.65 -4.41 0.92
C SER A 46 17.14 -4.76 0.81
N GLU A 47 17.66 -4.96 -0.41
CA GLU A 47 19.07 -5.23 -0.65
C GLU A 47 19.95 -4.03 -0.31
N ILE A 48 19.45 -2.83 -0.56
CA ILE A 48 20.15 -1.57 -0.28
C ILE A 48 20.18 -1.26 1.21
N LEU A 49 19.08 -1.50 1.90
CA LEU A 49 19.03 -1.37 3.37
C LEU A 49 20.08 -2.26 4.04
N ALA A 50 20.33 -3.46 3.49
CA ALA A 50 21.34 -4.39 4.00
C ALA A 50 22.78 -3.96 3.69
N THR A 51 23.04 -3.28 2.56
CA THR A 51 24.40 -2.98 2.07
C THR A 51 24.82 -1.53 2.21
N GLY A 52 23.86 -0.60 2.40
CA GLY A 52 24.11 0.85 2.46
C GLY A 52 24.58 1.48 1.14
N ALA A 53 24.44 0.80 0.01
CA ALA A 53 24.91 1.26 -1.32
C ALA A 53 23.99 2.31 -1.96
N TRP A 54 23.63 3.35 -1.23
CA TRP A 54 22.63 4.35 -1.62
C TRP A 54 22.95 5.11 -2.91
N GLU A 55 24.19 5.55 -3.13
CA GLU A 55 24.57 6.28 -4.35
C GLU A 55 24.39 5.43 -5.61
N LYS A 56 24.78 4.16 -5.52
CA LYS A 56 24.59 3.20 -6.62
C LYS A 56 23.09 2.99 -6.87
N TRP A 57 22.29 2.90 -5.81
CA TRP A 57 20.85 2.70 -5.92
C TRP A 57 20.15 3.90 -6.53
N PHE A 58 20.40 5.13 -6.07
CA PHE A 58 19.79 6.32 -6.66
C PHE A 58 20.22 6.54 -8.11
N ALA A 59 21.46 6.22 -8.49
CA ALA A 59 21.91 6.27 -9.88
C ALA A 59 21.22 5.24 -10.78
N ASN A 60 20.80 4.11 -10.22
CA ASN A 60 20.10 3.02 -10.90
C ASN A 60 18.71 2.78 -10.32
N ASN A 61 18.03 3.83 -9.87
CA ASN A 61 16.76 3.74 -9.16
C ASN A 61 15.73 2.94 -9.98
N PRO A 62 15.19 1.84 -9.44
CA PRO A 62 14.26 0.97 -10.15
C PRO A 62 12.83 1.53 -10.21
N TYR A 63 12.56 2.66 -9.55
CA TYR A 63 11.25 3.28 -9.45
C TYR A 63 11.01 4.26 -10.60
N ALA A 64 10.07 3.96 -11.48
CA ALA A 64 9.74 4.81 -12.63
C ALA A 64 9.22 6.19 -12.20
N GLU A 65 8.57 6.31 -11.06
CA GLU A 65 8.10 7.58 -10.51
C GLU A 65 9.23 8.50 -10.05
N TRP A 66 10.45 7.97 -9.92
CA TRP A 66 11.67 8.75 -9.67
C TRP A 66 12.38 9.20 -10.97
N TYR A 67 11.77 9.00 -12.14
CA TYR A 67 12.36 9.33 -13.43
C TYR A 67 12.92 10.76 -13.49
N MET A 68 12.16 11.75 -12.97
CA MET A 68 12.57 13.16 -12.99
C MET A 68 13.86 13.40 -12.19
N ASN A 69 14.10 12.68 -11.12
CA ASN A 69 15.37 12.71 -10.40
C ASN A 69 16.46 11.96 -11.17
N SER A 70 16.17 10.74 -11.60
CA SER A 70 17.14 9.80 -12.12
C SER A 70 17.77 10.26 -13.46
N TYR A 71 16.97 10.86 -14.39
CA TYR A 71 17.52 11.34 -15.66
C TYR A 71 18.43 12.57 -15.51
N ARG A 72 18.39 13.23 -14.36
CA ARG A 72 19.24 14.38 -14.01
C ARG A 72 20.57 13.97 -13.35
N ILE A 73 20.71 12.68 -12.99
CA ILE A 73 21.97 12.14 -12.46
C ILE A 73 22.89 11.82 -13.64
N ASP A 74 24.04 12.50 -13.72
CA ASP A 74 24.99 12.30 -14.80
C ASP A 74 25.51 10.87 -14.85
N GLY A 75 25.43 10.28 -16.06
CA GLY A 75 25.85 8.91 -16.32
C GLY A 75 24.86 7.83 -15.88
N SER A 76 23.66 8.21 -15.38
CA SER A 76 22.64 7.22 -15.05
C SER A 76 22.06 6.54 -16.31
N PRO A 77 21.59 5.27 -16.20
CA PRO A 77 20.87 4.61 -17.29
C PRO A 77 19.65 5.40 -17.75
N THR A 78 18.93 6.03 -16.81
CA THR A 78 17.74 6.85 -17.10
C THR A 78 18.09 8.09 -17.90
N GLN A 79 19.24 8.74 -17.62
CA GLN A 79 19.73 9.86 -18.44
C GLN A 79 20.06 9.41 -19.86
N ALA A 80 20.75 8.28 -20.00
CA ALA A 80 21.09 7.72 -21.31
C ALA A 80 19.84 7.40 -22.13
N TYR A 81 18.84 6.74 -21.51
CA TYR A 81 17.56 6.46 -22.13
C TYR A 81 16.81 7.74 -22.54
N HIS A 82 16.73 8.73 -21.65
CA HIS A 82 16.06 10.00 -21.91
C HIS A 82 16.65 10.72 -23.13
N ARG A 83 17.98 10.83 -23.18
CA ARG A 83 18.70 11.47 -24.29
C ARG A 83 18.52 10.74 -25.61
N ALA A 84 18.52 9.40 -25.58
CA ALA A 84 18.36 8.58 -26.77
C ALA A 84 16.94 8.66 -27.35
N LYS A 85 15.91 8.63 -26.47
CA LYS A 85 14.51 8.55 -26.89
C LYS A 85 13.88 9.91 -27.18
N TYR A 86 14.17 10.92 -26.38
CA TYR A 86 13.52 12.23 -26.44
C TYR A 86 14.48 13.36 -26.88
N GLY A 87 15.78 13.11 -26.83
CA GLY A 87 16.79 14.09 -27.11
C GLY A 87 17.20 14.94 -25.88
N PRO A 88 18.38 15.61 -25.96
CA PRO A 88 18.97 16.25 -24.77
C PRO A 88 18.27 17.57 -24.34
N ARG A 89 17.35 18.07 -25.14
CA ARG A 89 16.60 19.32 -24.85
C ARG A 89 15.17 19.11 -24.40
N PHE A 90 14.66 17.88 -24.48
CA PHE A 90 13.31 17.56 -24.03
C PHE A 90 13.23 17.69 -22.51
N ASN A 91 12.31 18.50 -22.01
CA ASN A 91 12.10 18.74 -20.59
C ASN A 91 11.03 17.81 -20.04
N TYR A 92 11.15 17.40 -18.77
CA TYR A 92 10.19 16.53 -18.12
C TYR A 92 8.74 17.07 -18.19
N ALA A 93 8.56 18.39 -18.05
CA ALA A 93 7.23 18.99 -18.13
C ALA A 93 6.54 18.80 -19.51
N GLU A 94 7.31 18.51 -20.56
CA GLU A 94 6.77 18.23 -21.90
C GLU A 94 6.02 16.89 -21.98
N PHE A 95 6.15 16.03 -20.96
CA PHE A 95 5.28 14.87 -20.80
C PHE A 95 3.83 15.24 -20.42
N GLY A 96 3.60 16.45 -19.86
CA GLY A 96 2.26 16.90 -19.45
C GLY A 96 1.22 16.87 -20.56
N PRO A 97 1.44 17.50 -21.72
CA PRO A 97 0.52 17.42 -22.86
C PRO A 97 0.27 15.98 -23.36
N ILE A 98 1.32 15.13 -23.35
CA ILE A 98 1.21 13.72 -23.78
C ILE A 98 0.33 12.94 -22.81
N PHE A 99 0.56 13.10 -21.50
CA PHE A 99 -0.27 12.47 -20.47
C PHE A 99 -1.72 12.96 -20.54
N ASN A 100 -1.93 14.27 -20.67
CA ASN A 100 -3.26 14.87 -20.80
C ASN A 100 -4.05 14.31 -22.00
N GLN A 101 -3.37 14.05 -23.11
CA GLN A 101 -4.00 13.41 -24.28
C GLN A 101 -4.30 11.94 -24.01
N ALA A 102 -3.40 11.21 -23.38
CA ALA A 102 -3.57 9.78 -23.10
C ALA A 102 -4.76 9.49 -22.18
N VAL A 103 -4.99 10.31 -21.16
CA VAL A 103 -6.05 10.09 -20.17
C VAL A 103 -7.48 10.41 -20.66
N GLU A 104 -7.64 10.97 -21.86
CA GLU A 104 -8.96 11.42 -22.36
C GLU A 104 -10.02 10.29 -22.37
N GLN A 105 -9.62 9.06 -22.66
CA GLN A 105 -10.52 7.90 -22.76
C GLN A 105 -10.53 7.01 -21.53
N TRP A 106 -9.83 7.38 -20.47
CA TRP A 106 -9.80 6.60 -19.24
C TRP A 106 -11.20 6.48 -18.60
N ASP A 107 -11.55 5.27 -18.15
CA ASP A 107 -12.82 4.95 -17.48
C ASP A 107 -12.59 4.68 -15.98
N PRO A 108 -12.92 5.65 -15.07
CA PRO A 108 -12.79 5.48 -13.63
C PRO A 108 -13.73 4.41 -13.06
N ASP A 109 -14.91 4.24 -13.67
CA ASP A 109 -15.87 3.22 -13.22
C ASP A 109 -15.37 1.81 -13.50
N ALA A 110 -14.64 1.59 -14.60
CA ALA A 110 -14.01 0.31 -14.88
C ALA A 110 -12.97 -0.06 -13.80
N TRP A 111 -12.16 0.92 -13.36
CA TRP A 111 -11.23 0.70 -12.27
C TRP A 111 -11.95 0.40 -10.96
N ALA A 112 -12.95 1.19 -10.60
CA ALA A 112 -13.70 0.99 -9.37
C ALA A 112 -14.37 -0.40 -9.32
N ARG A 113 -14.98 -0.84 -10.44
CA ARG A 113 -15.55 -2.20 -10.55
C ARG A 113 -14.49 -3.29 -10.40
N LEU A 114 -13.32 -3.12 -11.02
CA LEU A 114 -12.21 -4.07 -10.90
C LEU A 114 -11.75 -4.18 -9.44
N PHE A 115 -11.50 -3.05 -8.78
CA PHE A 115 -11.01 -3.03 -7.39
C PHE A 115 -12.03 -3.64 -6.42
N LYS A 116 -13.32 -3.35 -6.61
CA LYS A 116 -14.39 -4.02 -5.86
C LYS A 116 -14.43 -5.51 -6.12
N GLY A 117 -14.28 -5.91 -7.37
CA GLY A 117 -14.30 -7.33 -7.81
C GLY A 117 -13.17 -8.16 -7.19
N VAL A 118 -12.04 -7.55 -6.88
CA VAL A 118 -10.93 -8.22 -6.18
C VAL A 118 -10.97 -8.06 -4.65
N ASN A 119 -12.11 -7.63 -4.12
CA ASN A 119 -12.37 -7.44 -2.69
C ASN A 119 -11.55 -6.31 -2.02
N ALA A 120 -11.01 -5.35 -2.75
CA ALA A 120 -10.45 -4.15 -2.14
C ALA A 120 -11.53 -3.38 -1.34
N ARG A 121 -11.11 -2.75 -0.24
CA ARG A 121 -11.98 -1.97 0.64
C ARG A 121 -11.71 -0.47 0.58
N TYR A 122 -10.53 -0.09 0.14
CA TYR A 122 -10.16 1.31 -0.06
C TYR A 122 -9.17 1.44 -1.22
N VAL A 123 -9.06 2.66 -1.72
CA VAL A 123 -8.16 3.03 -2.82
C VAL A 123 -7.37 4.26 -2.42
N VAL A 124 -6.08 4.30 -2.71
CA VAL A 124 -5.20 5.45 -2.53
C VAL A 124 -4.64 5.86 -3.89
N LEU A 125 -4.98 7.06 -4.37
CA LEU A 125 -4.46 7.61 -5.63
C LEU A 125 -3.34 8.60 -5.36
N THR A 126 -2.24 8.53 -6.11
CA THR A 126 -1.24 9.61 -6.13
C THR A 126 -1.85 10.85 -6.78
N THR A 127 -2.03 11.91 -6.00
CA THR A 127 -2.59 13.18 -6.50
C THR A 127 -1.49 14.15 -6.97
N LYS A 128 -0.36 14.15 -6.30
CA LYS A 128 0.89 14.82 -6.69
C LYS A 128 2.06 13.97 -6.22
N HIS A 129 2.92 13.51 -7.13
CA HIS A 129 4.19 12.90 -6.78
C HIS A 129 5.31 13.96 -6.65
N HIS A 130 6.55 13.55 -6.45
CA HIS A 130 7.72 14.41 -6.28
C HIS A 130 8.00 15.34 -7.49
N ASP A 131 7.49 14.98 -8.66
CA ASP A 131 7.60 15.79 -9.88
C ASP A 131 6.72 17.05 -9.87
N GLY A 132 5.82 17.17 -8.90
CA GLY A 132 4.96 18.34 -8.70
C GLY A 132 3.77 18.44 -9.66
N PHE A 133 3.54 17.45 -10.55
CA PHE A 133 2.40 17.45 -11.45
C PHE A 133 1.11 17.10 -10.71
N LEU A 134 0.06 17.91 -10.88
CA LEU A 134 -1.21 17.74 -10.18
C LEU A 134 -2.19 16.91 -10.99
N MET A 135 -2.77 15.89 -10.36
CA MET A 135 -3.78 15.00 -10.96
C MET A 135 -5.21 15.57 -10.87
N TRP A 136 -5.35 16.85 -10.55
CA TRP A 136 -6.62 17.60 -10.54
C TRP A 136 -6.38 19.07 -10.89
N PRO A 137 -7.40 19.79 -11.36
CA PRO A 137 -7.33 21.23 -11.61
C PRO A 137 -7.45 22.02 -10.31
N SER A 138 -6.36 22.06 -9.53
CA SER A 138 -6.29 22.76 -8.24
C SER A 138 -6.52 24.27 -8.38
N GLN A 139 -7.14 24.88 -7.38
CA GLN A 139 -7.24 26.33 -7.24
C GLN A 139 -5.89 26.97 -6.86
N THR A 140 -4.95 26.16 -6.40
CA THR A 140 -3.58 26.55 -6.04
C THR A 140 -2.60 25.95 -7.07
N PRO A 141 -2.48 26.54 -8.29
CA PRO A 141 -1.67 25.97 -9.37
C PRO A 141 -0.17 26.09 -9.07
N ASN A 142 0.64 25.24 -9.74
CA ASN A 142 2.10 25.33 -9.64
C ASN A 142 2.60 26.73 -10.07
N PRO A 143 3.37 27.45 -9.23
CA PRO A 143 3.76 28.82 -9.53
C PRO A 143 4.91 28.93 -10.55
N PHE A 144 5.61 27.85 -10.87
CA PHE A 144 6.80 27.85 -11.72
C PHE A 144 6.55 27.32 -13.13
N ILE A 145 5.57 26.40 -13.27
CA ILE A 145 5.27 25.75 -14.54
C ILE A 145 3.79 25.97 -14.85
N ARG A 146 3.55 26.69 -15.92
CA ARG A 146 2.18 26.99 -16.35
C ARG A 146 1.44 25.74 -16.78
N ASP A 147 0.15 25.62 -16.40
CA ASP A 147 -0.74 24.53 -16.75
C ASP A 147 -0.18 23.13 -16.36
N TYR A 148 0.57 23.07 -15.23
CA TYR A 148 1.24 21.85 -14.76
C TYR A 148 0.30 20.96 -13.95
N HIS A 149 -0.78 20.59 -14.59
CA HIS A 149 -1.82 19.72 -14.04
C HIS A 149 -2.56 18.98 -15.16
N VAL A 150 -3.26 17.93 -14.77
CA VAL A 150 -4.17 17.24 -15.67
C VAL A 150 -5.39 18.13 -15.96
N LYS A 151 -5.90 18.08 -17.21
CA LYS A 151 -7.08 18.87 -17.60
C LYS A 151 -8.38 18.27 -17.06
N ARG A 152 -8.48 16.93 -17.01
CA ARG A 152 -9.58 16.21 -16.37
C ARG A 152 -9.40 16.22 -14.84
N ASN A 153 -10.46 16.17 -14.11
CA ASN A 153 -10.41 16.01 -12.65
C ASN A 153 -10.32 14.53 -12.27
N LEU A 154 -9.13 13.90 -12.48
CA LEU A 154 -8.95 12.46 -12.22
C LEU A 154 -9.19 12.12 -10.74
N VAL A 155 -8.82 13.02 -9.83
CA VAL A 155 -9.05 12.88 -8.39
C VAL A 155 -10.54 12.80 -8.06
N GLY A 156 -11.33 13.73 -8.57
CA GLY A 156 -12.78 13.76 -8.34
C GLY A 156 -13.51 12.62 -9.04
N GLU A 157 -13.13 12.33 -10.29
CA GLU A 157 -13.77 11.27 -11.09
C GLU A 157 -13.55 9.90 -10.45
N LEU A 158 -12.31 9.53 -10.11
CA LEU A 158 -12.03 8.27 -9.43
C LEU A 158 -12.66 8.22 -8.03
N GLY A 159 -12.59 9.33 -7.29
CA GLY A 159 -13.19 9.42 -5.97
C GLY A 159 -14.68 9.11 -5.97
N ASN A 160 -15.42 9.63 -6.95
CA ASN A 160 -16.85 9.36 -7.11
C ASN A 160 -17.10 7.89 -7.51
N ALA A 161 -16.34 7.36 -8.46
CA ALA A 161 -16.46 5.97 -8.90
C ALA A 161 -16.19 4.97 -7.77
N VAL A 162 -15.12 5.18 -6.99
CA VAL A 162 -14.74 4.31 -5.86
C VAL A 162 -15.81 4.33 -4.76
N ARG A 163 -16.27 5.53 -4.36
CA ARG A 163 -17.37 5.66 -3.39
C ARG A 163 -18.68 5.07 -3.89
N GLY A 164 -18.94 5.16 -5.20
CA GLY A 164 -20.10 4.52 -5.84
C GLY A 164 -20.09 2.98 -5.75
N GLN A 165 -18.95 2.36 -5.43
CA GLN A 165 -18.80 0.92 -5.18
C GLN A 165 -18.68 0.59 -3.68
N ASP A 166 -19.09 1.48 -2.78
CA ASP A 166 -18.99 1.31 -1.32
C ASP A 166 -17.56 1.02 -0.85
N MET A 167 -16.57 1.67 -1.46
CA MET A 167 -15.17 1.64 -1.02
C MET A 167 -14.76 3.02 -0.51
N ARG A 168 -13.77 3.06 0.40
CA ARG A 168 -13.19 4.31 0.88
C ARG A 168 -12.18 4.83 -0.15
N MET A 169 -12.22 6.15 -0.42
CA MET A 169 -11.24 6.81 -1.27
C MET A 169 -10.28 7.65 -0.45
N ALA A 170 -9.00 7.48 -0.68
CA ALA A 170 -7.92 8.20 -0.03
C ALA A 170 -6.93 8.76 -1.06
N TYR A 171 -6.13 9.71 -0.64
CA TYR A 171 -5.19 10.38 -1.53
C TYR A 171 -3.78 10.43 -0.94
N TYR A 172 -2.83 10.02 -1.79
CA TYR A 172 -1.40 10.24 -1.57
C TYR A 172 -1.03 11.62 -2.09
N TYR A 173 -0.18 12.30 -1.35
CA TYR A 173 0.41 13.56 -1.75
C TYR A 173 1.86 13.62 -1.29
N SER A 174 2.79 13.91 -2.20
CA SER A 174 4.18 14.16 -1.85
C SER A 174 4.32 15.53 -1.19
N GLY A 175 4.21 15.57 0.13
CA GLY A 175 4.35 16.79 0.92
C GLY A 175 5.81 17.11 1.24
N GLY A 176 6.67 16.08 1.29
CA GLY A 176 8.09 16.24 1.63
C GLY A 176 8.97 16.60 0.44
N ILE A 177 8.64 16.19 -0.77
CA ILE A 177 9.44 16.49 -1.96
C ILE A 177 8.57 17.11 -3.04
N ASP A 178 9.09 18.19 -3.65
CA ASP A 178 8.56 18.78 -4.87
C ASP A 178 9.73 19.40 -5.66
N TRP A 179 10.12 18.72 -6.75
CA TRP A 179 11.27 19.14 -7.55
C TRP A 179 11.02 20.41 -8.36
N THR A 180 9.80 20.94 -8.38
CA THR A 180 9.52 22.27 -8.96
C THR A 180 9.85 23.41 -7.99
N PHE A 181 9.73 23.16 -6.67
CA PHE A 181 10.10 24.12 -5.62
C PHE A 181 11.55 23.96 -5.14
N ASN A 182 12.04 22.72 -5.06
CA ASN A 182 13.43 22.42 -4.71
C ASN A 182 14.04 21.43 -5.71
N PRO A 183 14.78 21.92 -6.72
CA PRO A 183 15.31 21.08 -7.79
C PRO A 183 16.54 20.26 -7.39
N GLN A 184 16.83 20.12 -6.10
CA GLN A 184 17.95 19.33 -5.63
C GLN A 184 17.85 17.88 -6.14
N ILE A 185 18.95 17.36 -6.67
CA ILE A 185 19.05 15.98 -7.11
C ILE A 185 19.38 15.11 -5.89
N VAL A 186 18.56 14.10 -5.65
CA VAL A 186 18.77 13.11 -4.59
C VAL A 186 19.71 12.02 -5.14
N ARG A 187 20.88 11.86 -4.50
CA ARG A 187 21.89 10.84 -4.83
C ARG A 187 22.16 9.89 -3.67
N HIS A 188 21.76 10.30 -2.47
CA HIS A 188 21.96 9.53 -1.25
C HIS A 188 20.76 9.73 -0.33
N ILE A 189 20.54 8.79 0.58
CA ILE A 189 19.41 8.84 1.54
C ILE A 189 19.44 10.11 2.41
N THR A 190 20.62 10.62 2.72
CA THR A 190 20.80 11.86 3.50
C THR A 190 20.36 13.13 2.75
N ASP A 191 20.23 13.06 1.43
CA ASP A 191 19.78 14.20 0.63
C ASP A 191 18.27 14.44 0.78
N LEU A 192 17.51 13.42 1.22
CA LEU A 192 16.05 13.51 1.35
C LEU A 192 15.61 14.63 2.28
N GLN A 193 16.27 14.81 3.43
CA GLN A 193 15.95 15.91 4.35
C GLN A 193 16.19 17.29 3.70
N GLN A 194 17.26 17.41 2.90
CA GLN A 194 17.62 18.66 2.22
C GLN A 194 16.72 18.91 1.00
N ALA A 195 16.15 17.87 0.43
CA ALA A 195 15.22 17.96 -0.71
C ALA A 195 13.85 18.52 -0.31
N VAL A 196 13.49 18.46 0.99
CA VAL A 196 12.23 19.02 1.50
C VAL A 196 12.24 20.55 1.36
N PRO A 197 11.35 21.16 0.55
CA PRO A 197 11.28 22.60 0.42
C PRO A 197 10.85 23.24 1.75
N GLN A 198 11.65 24.18 2.27
CA GLN A 198 11.40 24.90 3.54
C GLN A 198 10.88 26.32 3.33
N ARG A 199 10.56 26.71 2.11
CA ARG A 199 10.10 28.04 1.74
C ARG A 199 8.67 28.28 2.24
N PRO A 200 8.32 29.49 2.73
CA PRO A 200 6.95 29.78 3.19
C PRO A 200 5.89 29.56 2.11
N ASP A 201 6.16 29.93 0.85
CA ASP A 201 5.25 29.74 -0.27
C ASP A 201 4.97 28.24 -0.57
N TYR A 202 5.93 27.34 -0.31
CA TYR A 202 5.69 25.90 -0.41
C TYR A 202 4.83 25.39 0.74
N VAL A 203 5.06 25.88 1.96
CA VAL A 203 4.22 25.54 3.13
C VAL A 203 2.75 25.87 2.86
N GLU A 204 2.50 27.10 2.35
CA GLU A 204 1.15 27.53 1.98
C GLU A 204 0.55 26.67 0.87
N TYR A 205 1.34 26.39 -0.18
CA TYR A 205 0.98 25.57 -1.33
C TYR A 205 0.58 24.14 -0.91
N ALA A 206 1.43 23.45 -0.14
CA ALA A 206 1.19 22.09 0.29
C ALA A 206 -0.01 21.98 1.25
N ASN A 207 -0.15 22.94 2.18
CA ASN A 207 -1.28 22.99 3.10
C ASN A 207 -2.60 23.30 2.37
N ALA A 208 -2.57 24.19 1.36
CA ALA A 208 -3.74 24.48 0.54
C ALA A 208 -4.21 23.24 -0.23
N HIS A 209 -3.28 22.47 -0.81
CA HIS A 209 -3.61 21.22 -1.50
C HIS A 209 -4.24 20.17 -0.57
N TRP A 210 -3.70 19.99 0.65
CA TRP A 210 -4.32 19.09 1.60
C TRP A 210 -5.75 19.53 1.97
N ARG A 211 -5.96 20.84 2.17
CA ARG A 211 -7.30 21.37 2.42
C ARG A 211 -8.23 21.12 1.23
N GLU A 212 -7.80 21.35 -0.01
CA GLU A 212 -8.60 20.98 -1.19
C GLU A 212 -8.95 19.48 -1.19
N LEU A 213 -7.99 18.60 -0.84
CA LEU A 213 -8.20 17.15 -0.86
C LEU A 213 -9.20 16.68 0.22
N PHE A 214 -9.23 17.27 1.39
CA PHE A 214 -10.24 16.87 2.38
C PHE A 214 -11.54 17.67 2.30
N ASP A 215 -11.53 18.95 1.94
CA ASP A 215 -12.74 19.78 1.83
C ASP A 215 -13.59 19.38 0.61
N GLN A 216 -12.95 19.23 -0.55
CA GLN A 216 -13.65 19.01 -1.81
C GLN A 216 -13.77 17.53 -2.18
N TYR A 217 -12.74 16.74 -1.87
CA TYR A 217 -12.66 15.34 -2.32
C TYR A 217 -12.78 14.31 -1.20
N GLN A 218 -12.96 14.76 0.05
CA GLN A 218 -13.29 13.91 1.20
C GLN A 218 -12.36 12.70 1.35
N THR A 219 -11.05 12.96 1.43
CA THR A 219 -10.06 11.89 1.59
C THR A 219 -10.24 11.13 2.90
N ALA A 220 -10.26 9.80 2.83
CA ALA A 220 -10.31 8.95 4.03
C ALA A 220 -8.96 8.82 4.74
N ILE A 221 -7.85 9.10 4.06
CA ILE A 221 -6.50 9.05 4.61
C ILE A 221 -5.70 10.24 4.07
N LEU A 222 -5.02 10.97 4.94
CA LEU A 222 -3.91 11.83 4.53
C LEU A 222 -2.66 10.94 4.38
N TRP A 223 -2.44 10.44 3.16
CA TRP A 223 -1.29 9.61 2.85
C TRP A 223 -0.13 10.49 2.35
N ASN A 224 0.63 11.05 3.28
CA ASN A 224 1.81 11.87 2.96
C ASN A 224 3.02 11.01 2.60
N ASP A 225 4.02 11.58 1.93
CA ASP A 225 5.28 10.90 1.62
C ASP A 225 6.52 11.76 1.90
N ILE A 226 7.57 11.07 2.36
CA ILE A 226 8.94 11.55 2.57
C ILE A 226 9.04 12.87 3.35
N ALA A 227 8.51 12.93 4.56
CA ALA A 227 8.58 14.12 5.44
C ALA A 227 7.62 15.27 5.06
N TYR A 228 7.72 16.39 5.78
CA TYR A 228 6.92 17.59 5.58
C TYR A 228 7.70 18.84 6.00
N PRO A 229 7.41 20.04 5.47
CA PRO A 229 8.12 21.26 5.84
C PRO A 229 8.09 21.56 7.34
N SER A 230 9.24 21.86 7.93
CA SER A 230 9.38 22.03 9.39
C SER A 230 8.64 23.25 9.96
N ALA A 231 8.32 24.24 9.13
CA ALA A 231 7.57 25.42 9.55
C ALA A 231 6.05 25.20 9.62
N THR A 232 5.53 24.04 9.19
CA THR A 232 4.12 23.74 9.24
C THR A 232 3.67 23.39 10.66
N ASN A 233 2.55 23.97 11.09
CA ASN A 233 1.83 23.50 12.28
C ASN A 233 0.97 22.28 11.90
N LEU A 234 1.54 21.09 11.97
CA LEU A 234 0.84 19.85 11.63
C LEU A 234 -0.35 19.55 12.55
N ASN A 235 -0.30 19.99 13.83
CA ASN A 235 -1.43 19.79 14.73
C ASN A 235 -2.67 20.59 14.29
N GLU A 236 -2.49 21.76 13.68
CA GLU A 236 -3.57 22.53 13.08
C GLU A 236 -4.19 21.81 11.90
N LEU A 237 -3.36 21.35 10.94
CA LEU A 237 -3.80 20.60 9.78
C LEU A 237 -4.57 19.32 10.18
N PHE A 238 -4.06 18.59 11.16
CA PHE A 238 -4.69 17.35 11.64
C PHE A 238 -5.99 17.61 12.39
N ALA A 239 -6.05 18.65 13.23
CA ALA A 239 -7.28 19.03 13.92
C ALA A 239 -8.36 19.46 12.93
N GLU A 240 -8.04 20.28 11.93
CA GLU A 240 -8.96 20.65 10.84
C GLU A 240 -9.49 19.39 10.13
N TYR A 241 -8.59 18.50 9.75
CA TYR A 241 -8.94 17.26 9.07
C TYR A 241 -9.85 16.35 9.90
N TYR A 242 -9.49 16.01 11.13
CA TYR A 242 -10.29 15.13 11.98
C TYR A 242 -11.65 15.74 12.37
N ASN A 243 -11.75 17.06 12.47
CA ASN A 243 -13.01 17.73 12.73
C ASN A 243 -13.99 17.63 11.54
N GLN A 244 -13.47 17.53 10.32
CA GLN A 244 -14.28 17.34 9.11
C GLN A 244 -14.49 15.87 8.77
N MET A 245 -13.45 15.04 8.99
CA MET A 245 -13.40 13.62 8.68
C MET A 245 -13.12 12.82 9.96
N PRO A 246 -14.11 12.63 10.84
CA PRO A 246 -13.90 11.96 12.14
C PRO A 246 -13.38 10.53 12.04
N ASP A 247 -13.65 9.84 10.91
CA ASP A 247 -13.15 8.50 10.60
C ASP A 247 -11.88 8.55 9.71
N GLY A 248 -11.28 9.72 9.55
CA GLY A 248 -10.09 9.94 8.75
C GLY A 248 -8.83 9.43 9.43
N LEU A 249 -7.76 9.25 8.67
CA LEU A 249 -6.48 8.71 9.14
C LEU A 249 -5.30 9.53 8.63
N VAL A 250 -4.24 9.56 9.43
CA VAL A 250 -2.96 10.18 9.07
C VAL A 250 -1.85 9.13 9.20
N ASN A 251 -1.03 8.98 8.16
CA ASN A 251 0.12 8.07 8.20
C ASN A 251 1.35 8.67 8.90
N ASN A 252 2.36 7.83 9.18
CA ASN A 252 3.57 8.25 9.89
C ASN A 252 4.58 9.05 9.05
N ARG A 253 4.25 9.40 7.79
CA ARG A 253 5.21 10.08 6.90
C ARG A 253 5.16 11.61 6.95
N PHE A 254 4.35 12.20 7.83
CA PHE A 254 4.35 13.64 8.13
C PHE A 254 5.49 14.05 9.09
N THR A 255 6.59 13.32 9.10
CA THR A 255 7.76 13.70 9.92
C THR A 255 8.37 15.02 9.44
N GLN A 256 8.79 15.86 10.37
CA GLN A 256 9.48 17.13 10.07
C GLN A 256 10.99 17.00 10.20
N LYS A 257 11.45 15.86 10.75
CA LYS A 257 12.86 15.45 10.79
C LYS A 257 12.95 14.07 10.17
N PHE A 258 13.47 14.01 8.96
CA PHE A 258 13.57 12.73 8.26
C PHE A 258 14.52 11.79 9.00
N GLN A 259 13.96 10.71 9.53
CA GLN A 259 14.69 9.63 10.19
C GLN A 259 14.11 8.30 9.72
N MET A 260 14.98 7.30 9.59
CA MET A 260 14.59 5.93 9.25
C MET A 260 15.22 4.95 10.25
N ASP A 261 14.49 3.89 10.53
CA ASP A 261 14.99 2.69 11.18
C ASP A 261 14.87 1.47 10.26
N ALA A 262 15.04 0.27 10.81
CA ALA A 262 14.92 -0.98 10.05
C ALA A 262 13.49 -1.24 9.49
N HIS A 263 12.49 -0.51 9.93
CA HIS A 263 11.08 -0.68 9.56
C HIS A 263 10.53 0.49 8.73
N GLY A 264 11.36 1.50 8.41
CA GLY A 264 10.97 2.63 7.58
C GLY A 264 11.05 3.98 8.30
N ILE A 265 10.17 4.91 7.93
CA ILE A 265 10.18 6.29 8.43
C ILE A 265 9.71 6.35 9.89
N VAL A 266 10.51 7.00 10.74
CA VAL A 266 10.18 7.33 12.13
C VAL A 266 9.59 8.73 12.18
N SER A 267 8.38 8.87 12.74
CA SER A 267 7.72 10.16 12.90
C SER A 267 7.94 10.75 14.28
N ASP A 268 8.19 12.06 14.32
CA ASP A 268 8.20 12.89 15.53
C ASP A 268 6.84 13.59 15.78
N ASN A 269 5.83 13.33 14.95
CA ASN A 269 4.49 13.89 15.03
C ASN A 269 3.43 12.81 15.29
N HIS A 270 2.19 13.23 15.54
CA HIS A 270 1.06 12.32 15.63
C HIS A 270 0.85 11.57 14.31
N PHE A 271 0.43 10.30 14.42
CA PHE A 271 -0.01 9.46 13.31
C PHE A 271 -0.85 8.29 13.83
N ASP A 272 -1.75 7.79 12.99
CA ASP A 272 -2.65 6.68 13.30
C ASP A 272 -2.03 5.32 12.99
N PHE A 273 -1.24 5.22 11.91
CA PHE A 273 -0.66 3.97 11.45
C PHE A 273 0.72 4.16 10.82
N GLU A 274 1.53 3.10 10.90
CA GLU A 274 2.87 3.03 10.28
C GLU A 274 2.77 2.51 8.84
N THR A 275 3.69 2.94 7.96
CA THR A 275 3.72 2.57 6.54
C THR A 275 5.08 1.99 6.11
N PRO A 276 5.48 0.80 6.60
CA PRO A 276 6.68 0.14 6.12
C PRO A 276 6.52 -0.32 4.66
N GLU A 277 7.61 -0.22 3.89
CA GLU A 277 7.66 -0.68 2.50
C GLU A 277 8.31 -2.05 2.42
N TYR A 278 7.72 -2.97 1.65
CA TYR A 278 8.24 -4.33 1.39
C TYR A 278 8.65 -5.09 2.66
N THR A 279 8.07 -4.74 3.81
CA THR A 279 8.45 -5.29 5.12
C THR A 279 7.34 -6.18 5.67
N SER A 280 7.72 -7.23 6.37
CA SER A 280 6.87 -8.01 7.27
C SER A 280 7.49 -8.02 8.67
N PHE A 281 6.66 -8.20 9.70
CA PHE A 281 7.12 -8.31 11.07
C PHE A 281 7.15 -9.78 11.52
N SER A 282 8.00 -10.09 12.50
CA SER A 282 8.06 -11.43 13.11
C SER A 282 6.99 -11.66 14.20
N GLU A 283 6.31 -10.58 14.64
CA GLU A 283 5.36 -10.61 15.75
C GLU A 283 4.12 -9.75 15.48
N ILE A 284 3.07 -9.93 16.28
CA ILE A 284 1.88 -9.09 16.24
C ILE A 284 2.26 -7.69 16.73
N ARG A 285 2.01 -6.69 15.87
CA ARG A 285 2.24 -5.29 16.21
C ARG A 285 1.06 -4.74 17.02
N ALA A 286 1.37 -4.07 18.13
CA ALA A 286 0.37 -3.38 18.93
C ALA A 286 -0.21 -2.17 18.16
N LYS A 287 0.64 -1.41 17.46
CA LYS A 287 0.23 -0.29 16.62
C LYS A 287 -0.23 -0.79 15.25
N LYS A 288 -1.27 -0.17 14.72
CA LYS A 288 -1.75 -0.46 13.36
C LYS A 288 -0.70 -0.07 12.32
N TRP A 289 -0.57 -0.85 11.30
CA TRP A 289 0.37 -0.63 10.21
C TRP A 289 -0.19 -1.05 8.86
N GLU A 290 0.39 -0.54 7.81
CA GLU A 290 0.02 -0.81 6.43
C GLU A 290 1.28 -1.09 5.62
N SER A 291 1.43 -2.32 5.13
CA SER A 291 2.51 -2.65 4.20
C SER A 291 2.16 -2.10 2.82
N CYS A 292 2.92 -1.11 2.33
CA CYS A 292 2.79 -0.68 0.95
C CYS A 292 3.86 -1.33 0.08
N ARG A 293 3.43 -1.93 -1.04
CA ARG A 293 4.32 -2.61 -1.97
C ARG A 293 3.75 -2.66 -3.38
N GLY A 294 4.63 -2.70 -4.38
CA GLY A 294 4.29 -2.99 -5.76
C GLY A 294 3.91 -4.46 -6.00
N ILE A 295 3.08 -4.72 -7.01
CA ILE A 295 2.98 -6.03 -7.63
C ILE A 295 4.28 -6.32 -8.39
N GLY A 296 4.85 -5.30 -9.06
CA GLY A 296 6.21 -5.27 -9.60
C GLY A 296 7.21 -4.66 -8.63
N ALA A 297 8.44 -4.46 -9.08
CA ALA A 297 9.49 -3.80 -8.31
C ALA A 297 9.31 -2.28 -8.26
N SER A 298 8.79 -1.66 -9.34
CA SER A 298 8.46 -0.24 -9.43
C SER A 298 7.04 0.05 -8.95
N PHE A 299 6.81 1.19 -8.30
CA PHE A 299 5.45 1.65 -8.02
C PHE A 299 4.80 2.25 -9.28
N GLY A 300 5.47 3.18 -9.98
CA GLY A 300 5.01 3.68 -11.28
C GLY A 300 5.21 2.66 -12.40
N TYR A 301 4.46 2.79 -13.50
CA TYR A 301 4.60 1.91 -14.65
C TYR A 301 6.03 1.92 -15.22
N ASN A 302 6.66 0.76 -15.22
CA ASN A 302 7.97 0.52 -15.81
C ASN A 302 7.87 -0.54 -16.91
N ALA A 303 8.03 -0.11 -18.18
CA ALA A 303 7.96 -1.00 -19.34
C ALA A 303 9.16 -1.97 -19.46
N MET A 304 10.18 -1.80 -18.60
CA MET A 304 11.35 -2.68 -18.56
C MET A 304 11.17 -3.89 -17.65
N GLU A 305 10.09 -3.92 -16.84
CA GLU A 305 9.79 -5.06 -15.99
C GLU A 305 9.24 -6.23 -16.80
N GLY A 306 9.82 -7.41 -16.59
CA GLY A 306 9.34 -8.69 -17.09
C GLY A 306 8.70 -9.55 -16.00
N PRO A 307 8.25 -10.77 -16.32
CA PRO A 307 7.56 -11.65 -15.37
C PRO A 307 8.35 -11.92 -14.08
N GLU A 308 9.67 -11.87 -14.14
CA GLU A 308 10.58 -12.13 -13.00
C GLU A 308 10.61 -10.98 -11.97
N GLN A 309 10.20 -9.76 -12.34
CA GLN A 309 10.07 -8.63 -11.42
C GLN A 309 8.71 -8.59 -10.71
N TYR A 310 7.74 -9.38 -11.18
CA TYR A 310 6.39 -9.41 -10.61
C TYR A 310 6.24 -10.52 -9.57
N GLN A 311 5.60 -10.20 -8.46
CA GLN A 311 5.22 -11.20 -7.47
C GLN A 311 4.28 -12.25 -8.09
N SER A 312 4.43 -13.50 -7.70
CA SER A 312 3.44 -14.53 -8.02
C SER A 312 2.16 -14.32 -7.22
N VAL A 313 1.02 -14.84 -7.70
CA VAL A 313 -0.24 -14.86 -6.94
C VAL A 313 -0.03 -15.57 -5.60
N GLU A 314 0.73 -16.63 -5.58
CA GLU A 314 1.07 -17.40 -4.38
C GLU A 314 1.77 -16.53 -3.33
N ASN A 315 2.83 -15.79 -3.75
CA ASN A 315 3.55 -14.90 -2.85
C ASN A 315 2.68 -13.74 -2.36
N LEU A 316 1.82 -13.18 -3.21
CA LEU A 316 0.88 -12.11 -2.83
C LEU A 316 -0.11 -12.60 -1.78
N VAL A 317 -0.71 -13.78 -1.97
CA VAL A 317 -1.64 -14.37 -1.01
C VAL A 317 -0.94 -14.66 0.32
N ARG A 318 0.20 -15.36 0.29
CA ARG A 318 0.93 -15.74 1.51
C ARG A 318 1.40 -14.52 2.30
N SER A 319 1.95 -13.51 1.63
CA SER A 319 2.35 -12.27 2.29
C SER A 319 1.15 -11.49 2.84
N PHE A 320 0.02 -11.46 2.13
CA PHE A 320 -1.18 -10.78 2.62
C PHE A 320 -1.74 -11.46 3.88
N VAL A 321 -1.82 -12.78 3.90
CA VAL A 321 -2.23 -13.56 5.09
C VAL A 321 -1.29 -13.27 6.26
N ASP A 322 0.02 -13.27 6.02
CA ASP A 322 1.03 -12.97 7.02
C ASP A 322 0.88 -11.55 7.61
N ILE A 323 0.73 -10.54 6.76
CA ILE A 323 0.50 -9.14 7.15
C ILE A 323 -0.73 -9.02 8.06
N VAL A 324 -1.85 -9.61 7.65
CA VAL A 324 -3.12 -9.52 8.40
C VAL A 324 -3.03 -10.21 9.76
N SER A 325 -2.37 -11.37 9.84
CA SER A 325 -2.17 -12.10 11.10
C SER A 325 -1.38 -11.29 12.14
N LYS A 326 -0.60 -10.28 11.69
CA LYS A 326 0.26 -9.43 12.51
C LYS A 326 -0.27 -8.00 12.70
N ASN A 327 -1.59 -7.79 12.53
CA ASN A 327 -2.29 -6.51 12.68
C ASN A 327 -2.08 -5.53 11.51
N GLY A 328 -1.59 -5.98 10.37
CA GLY A 328 -1.35 -5.14 9.20
C GLY A 328 -2.53 -5.04 8.24
N ASN A 329 -2.46 -4.05 7.36
CA ASN A 329 -3.19 -3.99 6.09
C ASN A 329 -2.19 -4.10 4.94
N LEU A 330 -2.62 -4.60 3.80
CA LEU A 330 -1.86 -4.55 2.55
C LEU A 330 -2.40 -3.41 1.68
N LEU A 331 -1.55 -2.46 1.33
CA LEU A 331 -1.80 -1.46 0.29
C LEU A 331 -1.02 -1.89 -0.96
N LEU A 332 -1.71 -2.62 -1.85
CA LEU A 332 -1.11 -3.23 -3.03
C LEU A 332 -1.12 -2.26 -4.19
N ASN A 333 0.07 -1.91 -4.69
CA ASN A 333 0.22 -0.89 -5.71
C ASN A 333 0.12 -1.45 -7.14
N ILE A 334 -0.59 -0.70 -7.96
CA ILE A 334 -0.56 -0.81 -9.42
C ILE A 334 0.06 0.44 -10.03
N GLY A 335 0.77 0.27 -11.14
CA GLY A 335 1.32 1.35 -11.97
C GLY A 335 0.66 1.35 -13.35
N PRO A 336 -0.40 2.14 -13.58
CA PRO A 336 -1.07 2.18 -14.88
C PRO A 336 -0.21 2.82 -15.98
N MET A 337 -0.44 2.39 -17.22
CA MET A 337 0.05 3.05 -18.43
C MET A 337 -0.53 4.48 -18.55
N PRO A 338 0.01 5.36 -19.40
CA PRO A 338 -0.46 6.74 -19.51
C PRO A 338 -1.96 6.88 -19.78
N ASP A 339 -2.55 5.96 -20.53
CA ASP A 339 -3.97 5.91 -20.90
C ASP A 339 -4.89 5.30 -19.82
N GLY A 340 -4.33 4.92 -18.67
CA GLY A 340 -5.04 4.24 -17.58
C GLY A 340 -5.17 2.72 -17.75
N THR A 341 -4.60 2.13 -18.78
CA THR A 341 -4.55 0.67 -18.91
C THR A 341 -3.67 0.07 -17.81
N ILE A 342 -4.20 -0.88 -17.05
CA ILE A 342 -3.42 -1.64 -16.07
C ILE A 342 -2.62 -2.69 -16.84
N PRO A 343 -1.27 -2.75 -16.66
CA PRO A 343 -0.42 -3.73 -17.32
C PRO A 343 -0.91 -5.16 -17.11
N GLN A 344 -0.90 -5.98 -18.16
CA GLN A 344 -1.48 -7.32 -18.15
C GLN A 344 -0.97 -8.19 -17.00
N LEU A 345 0.33 -8.16 -16.73
CA LEU A 345 0.91 -8.94 -15.63
C LEU A 345 0.40 -8.47 -14.25
N GLN A 346 0.20 -7.16 -14.04
CA GLN A 346 -0.37 -6.64 -12.80
C GLN A 346 -1.84 -7.04 -12.67
N LEU A 347 -2.61 -6.93 -13.77
CA LEU A 347 -4.02 -7.32 -13.79
C LEU A 347 -4.20 -8.81 -13.45
N GLU A 348 -3.42 -9.69 -14.06
CA GLU A 348 -3.46 -11.14 -13.78
C GLU A 348 -3.17 -11.45 -12.31
N ARG A 349 -2.19 -10.79 -11.69
CA ARG A 349 -1.85 -10.98 -10.27
C ARG A 349 -2.96 -10.47 -9.36
N LEU A 350 -3.52 -9.31 -9.70
CA LEU A 350 -4.63 -8.72 -8.95
C LEU A 350 -5.89 -9.62 -9.01
N LEU A 351 -6.24 -10.12 -10.20
CA LEU A 351 -7.37 -11.04 -10.37
C LEU A 351 -7.15 -12.35 -9.63
N GLY A 352 -5.94 -12.95 -9.70
CA GLY A 352 -5.65 -14.19 -8.99
C GLY A 352 -5.72 -14.03 -7.46
N LEU A 353 -5.30 -12.89 -6.91
CA LEU A 353 -5.53 -12.55 -5.51
C LEU A 353 -7.05 -12.46 -5.21
N GLY A 354 -7.80 -11.78 -6.07
CA GLY A 354 -9.25 -11.65 -5.94
C GLY A 354 -10.00 -12.99 -5.97
N GLU A 355 -9.60 -13.90 -6.85
CA GLU A 355 -10.16 -15.26 -6.94
C GLU A 355 -9.93 -16.05 -5.62
N TRP A 356 -8.72 -15.98 -5.07
CA TRP A 356 -8.43 -16.61 -3.79
C TRP A 356 -9.26 -15.99 -2.65
N LEU A 357 -9.39 -14.66 -2.63
CA LEU A 357 -10.17 -13.92 -1.63
C LEU A 357 -11.67 -14.17 -1.72
N ALA A 358 -12.22 -14.46 -2.90
CA ALA A 358 -13.61 -14.83 -3.04
C ALA A 358 -13.97 -16.10 -2.25
N VAL A 359 -13.00 -16.99 -2.02
CA VAL A 359 -13.18 -18.22 -1.23
C VAL A 359 -12.74 -18.02 0.23
N ASN A 360 -11.58 -17.40 0.46
CA ASN A 360 -10.92 -17.39 1.76
C ASN A 360 -10.99 -16.04 2.49
N GLY A 361 -11.56 -15.01 1.88
CA GLY A 361 -11.61 -13.66 2.42
C GLY A 361 -12.30 -13.54 3.78
N GLU A 362 -13.20 -14.45 4.11
CA GLU A 362 -13.84 -14.54 5.42
C GLU A 362 -12.81 -14.64 6.56
N ALA A 363 -11.70 -15.33 6.33
CA ALA A 363 -10.63 -15.49 7.32
C ALA A 363 -9.86 -14.20 7.59
N LEU A 364 -9.90 -13.24 6.66
CA LEU A 364 -9.05 -12.03 6.72
C LEU A 364 -9.86 -10.76 7.01
N PHE A 365 -10.89 -10.46 6.21
CA PHE A 365 -11.68 -9.25 6.38
C PHE A 365 -12.44 -9.26 7.70
N ASP A 366 -12.55 -8.08 8.35
CA ASP A 366 -13.24 -7.90 9.64
C ASP A 366 -12.62 -8.73 10.79
N SER A 367 -11.42 -9.29 10.60
CA SER A 367 -10.70 -10.09 11.60
C SER A 367 -9.77 -9.24 12.48
N ARG A 368 -9.27 -9.87 13.52
CA ARG A 368 -8.19 -9.34 14.37
C ARG A 368 -7.09 -10.40 14.52
N PRO A 369 -5.87 -10.02 14.89
CA PRO A 369 -4.86 -10.99 15.28
C PRO A 369 -5.38 -11.88 16.43
N TRP A 370 -4.97 -13.13 16.41
CA TRP A 370 -5.22 -14.01 17.56
C TRP A 370 -4.12 -13.85 18.61
N GLN A 371 -4.05 -14.72 19.62
CA GLN A 371 -3.03 -14.69 20.68
C GLN A 371 -1.61 -14.84 20.14
N VAL A 372 -1.45 -15.57 19.03
CA VAL A 372 -0.21 -15.73 18.26
C VAL A 372 -0.53 -15.60 16.77
N ALA A 373 0.42 -15.01 16.01
CA ALA A 373 0.25 -14.87 14.57
C ALA A 373 0.54 -16.16 13.81
N GLU A 374 1.43 -16.99 14.33
CA GLU A 374 2.07 -18.08 13.62
C GLU A 374 1.94 -19.43 14.32
N GLY A 375 1.87 -20.46 13.54
CA GLY A 375 1.93 -21.85 13.94
C GLY A 375 2.48 -22.73 12.83
N LYS A 376 2.49 -24.02 13.07
CA LYS A 376 2.96 -25.02 12.10
C LYS A 376 2.16 -26.31 12.23
N THR A 377 2.02 -27.02 11.11
CA THR A 377 1.52 -28.39 11.12
C THR A 377 2.66 -29.38 11.37
N ASP A 378 2.32 -30.61 11.79
CA ASP A 378 3.27 -31.71 11.92
C ASP A 378 3.93 -32.13 10.58
N VAL A 379 3.25 -31.84 9.46
CA VAL A 379 3.77 -32.07 8.10
C VAL A 379 4.59 -30.90 7.56
N GLY A 380 4.88 -29.87 8.40
CA GLY A 380 5.82 -28.80 8.11
C GLY A 380 5.21 -27.57 7.42
N ILE A 381 3.89 -27.49 7.22
CA ILE A 381 3.22 -26.34 6.63
C ILE A 381 3.11 -25.21 7.66
N ASP A 382 3.52 -24.00 7.28
CA ASP A 382 3.36 -22.80 8.08
C ASP A 382 1.87 -22.40 8.14
N VAL A 383 1.42 -21.96 9.32
CA VAL A 383 0.04 -21.55 9.58
C VAL A 383 0.03 -20.11 10.05
N ARG A 384 -0.98 -19.35 9.63
CA ARG A 384 -1.26 -18.01 10.15
C ARG A 384 -2.64 -17.98 10.80
N PHE A 385 -2.72 -17.26 11.93
CA PHE A 385 -3.93 -17.20 12.72
C PHE A 385 -4.55 -15.82 12.71
N THR A 386 -5.86 -15.79 12.52
CA THR A 386 -6.73 -14.63 12.72
C THR A 386 -7.96 -15.05 13.50
N GLN A 387 -8.65 -14.09 14.14
CA GLN A 387 -9.88 -14.38 14.87
C GLN A 387 -10.99 -13.42 14.46
N LYS A 388 -12.21 -13.90 14.52
CA LYS A 388 -13.43 -13.15 14.28
C LYS A 388 -14.57 -13.71 15.12
N SER A 389 -15.16 -12.88 15.98
CA SER A 389 -16.18 -13.33 16.94
C SER A 389 -15.68 -14.53 17.75
N ASP A 390 -16.39 -15.66 17.72
CA ASP A 390 -16.07 -16.91 18.43
C ASP A 390 -15.29 -17.93 17.56
N SER A 391 -14.71 -17.48 16.45
CA SER A 391 -14.00 -18.36 15.53
C SER A 391 -12.51 -18.03 15.45
N LEU A 392 -11.67 -19.05 15.42
CA LEU A 392 -10.29 -18.99 14.97
C LEU A 392 -10.23 -19.39 13.50
N TYR A 393 -9.48 -18.63 12.71
CA TYR A 393 -9.10 -19.01 11.36
C TYR A 393 -7.63 -19.42 11.35
N ALA A 394 -7.38 -20.67 10.92
CA ALA A 394 -6.05 -21.22 10.71
C ALA A 394 -5.80 -21.32 9.19
N THR A 395 -4.99 -20.43 8.65
CA THR A 395 -4.66 -20.42 7.22
C THR A 395 -3.34 -21.13 6.98
N LEU A 396 -3.41 -22.30 6.32
CA LEU A 396 -2.26 -23.07 5.86
C LEU A 396 -1.64 -22.37 4.68
N LEU A 397 -0.34 -22.07 4.73
CA LEU A 397 0.37 -21.35 3.66
C LEU A 397 0.89 -22.28 2.54
N ASP A 398 0.33 -23.47 2.45
CA ASP A 398 0.55 -24.42 1.37
C ASP A 398 -0.58 -25.46 1.33
N THR A 399 -0.61 -26.27 0.29
CA THR A 399 -1.56 -27.40 0.16
C THR A 399 -0.98 -28.64 0.83
N PRO A 400 -1.63 -29.21 1.86
CA PRO A 400 -1.16 -30.44 2.47
C PRO A 400 -1.20 -31.62 1.46
N VAL A 401 -0.12 -32.38 1.43
CA VAL A 401 0.02 -33.57 0.55
C VAL A 401 -0.76 -34.78 1.09
N THR A 402 -1.21 -34.71 2.34
CA THR A 402 -1.99 -35.74 3.04
C THR A 402 -3.35 -35.21 3.42
N THR A 403 -4.31 -36.09 3.58
CA THR A 403 -5.65 -35.74 4.10
C THR A 403 -5.69 -35.59 5.61
N GLN A 404 -4.62 -35.97 6.31
CA GLN A 404 -4.51 -35.86 7.77
C GLN A 404 -3.26 -35.07 8.15
N PHE A 405 -3.43 -34.12 9.06
CA PHE A 405 -2.35 -33.31 9.65
C PHE A 405 -2.74 -32.79 11.04
N VAL A 406 -1.76 -32.36 11.82
CA VAL A 406 -1.96 -31.79 13.15
C VAL A 406 -1.79 -30.27 13.11
N LEU A 407 -2.77 -29.54 13.60
CA LEU A 407 -2.62 -28.14 13.99
C LEU A 407 -2.01 -28.11 15.40
N ALA A 408 -0.71 -27.86 15.47
CA ALA A 408 0.07 -27.98 16.69
C ALA A 408 -0.32 -26.94 17.75
N ASN A 409 -0.19 -27.31 19.03
CA ASN A 409 -0.37 -26.44 20.20
C ASN A 409 -1.79 -25.84 20.33
N LEU A 410 -2.80 -26.50 19.81
CA LEU A 410 -4.21 -26.09 19.94
C LEU A 410 -5.03 -27.16 20.69
N GLN A 411 -5.90 -26.71 21.57
CA GLN A 411 -6.86 -27.56 22.30
C GLN A 411 -8.27 -27.15 21.93
N ALA A 412 -8.98 -28.04 21.26
CA ALA A 412 -10.38 -27.89 20.89
C ALA A 412 -11.34 -28.13 22.08
N ALA A 413 -12.48 -27.44 22.08
CA ALA A 413 -13.59 -27.76 22.94
C ALA A 413 -14.32 -29.01 22.41
N PRO A 414 -15.09 -29.75 23.27
CA PRO A 414 -15.80 -30.97 22.84
C PRO A 414 -16.80 -30.77 21.69
N ASP A 415 -17.37 -29.57 21.58
CA ASP A 415 -18.35 -29.16 20.57
C ASP A 415 -17.75 -28.44 19.38
N THR A 416 -16.42 -28.46 19.23
CA THR A 416 -15.71 -27.79 18.15
C THR A 416 -16.14 -28.31 16.78
N MET A 417 -16.44 -27.36 15.88
CA MET A 417 -16.65 -27.64 14.47
C MET A 417 -15.47 -27.04 13.67
N ILE A 418 -14.99 -27.82 12.71
CA ILE A 418 -13.92 -27.35 11.76
C ILE A 418 -14.48 -27.46 10.35
N ARG A 419 -14.28 -26.41 9.57
CA ARG A 419 -14.57 -26.42 8.13
C ARG A 419 -13.42 -25.80 7.33
N VAL A 420 -13.19 -26.30 6.13
CA VAL A 420 -12.32 -25.66 5.14
C VAL A 420 -13.16 -24.67 4.36
N LEU A 421 -12.72 -23.41 4.25
CA LEU A 421 -13.43 -22.41 3.46
C LEU A 421 -13.50 -22.85 1.99
N GLY A 422 -14.64 -22.62 1.35
CA GLY A 422 -14.91 -23.06 -0.03
C GLY A 422 -15.27 -24.54 -0.19
N GLN A 423 -15.30 -25.32 0.90
CA GLN A 423 -15.75 -26.72 0.86
C GLN A 423 -17.02 -26.93 1.68
N SER A 424 -17.89 -27.79 1.16
CA SER A 424 -19.14 -28.18 1.84
C SER A 424 -19.03 -29.50 2.64
N ALA A 425 -18.00 -30.30 2.36
CA ALA A 425 -17.80 -31.56 3.02
C ALA A 425 -17.34 -31.34 4.48
N PRO A 426 -17.94 -32.10 5.45
CA PRO A 426 -17.54 -31.97 6.85
C PRO A 426 -16.11 -32.47 7.06
N VAL A 427 -15.39 -31.76 7.94
CA VAL A 427 -14.06 -32.15 8.41
C VAL A 427 -14.19 -32.86 9.73
N THR A 428 -13.57 -34.02 9.89
CA THR A 428 -13.47 -34.70 11.17
C THR A 428 -12.17 -34.30 11.89
N TRP A 429 -12.20 -34.36 13.22
CA TRP A 429 -11.04 -34.03 14.03
C TRP A 429 -10.98 -34.85 15.32
N GLN A 430 -9.77 -34.93 15.88
CA GLN A 430 -9.51 -35.55 17.16
C GLN A 430 -8.52 -34.69 17.96
N GLN A 431 -8.74 -34.60 19.29
CA GLN A 431 -7.74 -33.98 20.18
C GLN A 431 -6.65 -34.99 20.50
N ARG A 432 -5.38 -34.56 20.34
CA ARG A 432 -4.21 -35.27 20.85
C ARG A 432 -3.37 -34.35 21.74
N GLU A 433 -2.35 -34.89 22.37
CA GLU A 433 -1.45 -34.13 23.25
C GLU A 433 -0.74 -33.00 22.50
N GLU A 434 -0.30 -33.27 21.27
CA GLU A 434 0.43 -32.29 20.41
C GLU A 434 -0.48 -31.23 19.76
N GLY A 435 -1.80 -31.43 19.71
CA GLY A 435 -2.74 -30.51 19.08
C GLY A 435 -4.01 -31.13 18.54
N ILE A 436 -4.65 -30.46 17.58
CA ILE A 436 -5.86 -30.90 16.89
C ILE A 436 -5.47 -31.65 15.63
N VAL A 437 -5.73 -32.95 15.58
CA VAL A 437 -5.63 -33.74 14.35
C VAL A 437 -6.83 -33.43 13.47
N VAL A 438 -6.57 -32.92 12.30
CA VAL A 438 -7.59 -32.62 11.27
C VAL A 438 -7.58 -33.73 10.23
N GLU A 439 -8.75 -34.26 9.88
CA GLU A 439 -8.90 -35.27 8.85
C GLU A 439 -9.87 -34.77 7.77
N LEU A 440 -9.31 -34.51 6.60
CA LEU A 440 -10.05 -34.03 5.44
C LEU A 440 -10.73 -35.21 4.74
N PRO A 441 -11.98 -35.05 4.27
CA PRO A 441 -12.70 -36.12 3.58
C PRO A 441 -12.08 -36.42 2.20
N VAL A 442 -11.41 -35.43 1.58
CA VAL A 442 -10.68 -35.54 0.30
C VAL A 442 -9.46 -34.64 0.33
N ALA A 443 -8.47 -34.95 -0.48
CA ALA A 443 -7.30 -34.08 -0.67
C ALA A 443 -7.73 -32.69 -1.21
N LEU A 444 -7.08 -31.66 -0.71
CA LEU A 444 -7.30 -30.28 -1.20
C LEU A 444 -6.69 -30.12 -2.59
N SER A 445 -7.35 -29.37 -3.46
CA SER A 445 -6.78 -28.95 -4.73
C SER A 445 -5.63 -27.95 -4.47
N SER A 446 -4.62 -27.95 -5.33
CA SER A 446 -3.50 -27.00 -5.22
C SER A 446 -4.00 -25.55 -5.22
N ALA A 447 -3.60 -24.80 -4.20
CA ALA A 447 -3.90 -23.38 -4.05
C ALA A 447 -2.78 -22.68 -3.27
N PRO A 448 -2.66 -21.35 -3.36
CA PRO A 448 -1.67 -20.57 -2.61
C PRO A 448 -1.70 -20.79 -1.10
N ALA A 449 -2.90 -20.93 -0.55
CA ALA A 449 -3.16 -21.16 0.87
C ALA A 449 -4.59 -21.68 1.06
N HIS A 450 -4.86 -22.29 2.22
CA HIS A 450 -6.19 -22.84 2.60
C HIS A 450 -6.58 -22.36 3.99
N ALA A 451 -7.73 -21.73 4.13
CA ALA A 451 -8.22 -21.29 5.43
C ALA A 451 -9.20 -22.31 6.04
N LEU A 452 -8.93 -22.67 7.29
CA LEU A 452 -9.82 -23.46 8.13
C LEU A 452 -10.45 -22.55 9.16
N GLN A 453 -11.77 -22.66 9.33
CA GLN A 453 -12.50 -22.06 10.46
C GLN A 453 -12.67 -23.09 11.57
N ILE A 454 -12.38 -22.70 12.80
CA ILE A 454 -12.50 -23.51 14.02
C ILE A 454 -13.42 -22.77 14.98
N THR A 455 -14.58 -23.34 15.32
CA THR A 455 -15.60 -22.71 16.18
C THR A 455 -16.10 -23.74 17.23
N PRO A 456 -16.17 -23.39 18.52
CA PRO A 456 -15.63 -22.16 19.15
C PRO A 456 -14.10 -22.07 19.06
N GLN A 457 -13.54 -20.90 19.41
CA GLN A 457 -12.08 -20.71 19.40
C GLN A 457 -11.40 -21.75 20.30
N PRO A 458 -10.37 -22.46 19.81
CA PRO A 458 -9.57 -23.35 20.61
C PRO A 458 -8.71 -22.56 21.62
N GLN A 459 -8.28 -23.26 22.68
CA GLN A 459 -7.26 -22.73 23.59
C GLN A 459 -5.87 -23.05 23.05
N ARG A 460 -4.89 -22.22 23.38
CA ARG A 460 -3.50 -22.53 23.12
C ARG A 460 -2.98 -23.48 24.22
N LEU A 461 -2.34 -24.57 23.82
CA LEU A 461 -1.56 -25.40 24.73
C LEU A 461 -0.27 -24.67 25.13
N SER A 462 0.08 -24.74 26.38
CA SER A 462 1.26 -24.09 26.98
C SER A 462 2.57 -24.76 26.56
#